data_dc044104ae522d85ba64b6e7165895c0
#
_entry.id   dc044104ae522d85ba64b6e7165895c0
#
_cell.length_a   1.000
_cell.length_b   1.000
_cell.length_c   1.000
_cell.angle_alpha   90.00
_cell.angle_beta   90.00
_cell.angle_gamma   90.00
#
_symmetry.space_group_name_H-M   'P 1'
#
loop_
_entity.id
_entity.type
_entity.pdbx_description
1 polymer ?
#
loop_
_entity_poly.entity_id
_entity_poly.type
_entity_poly.pdbx_seq_one_letter_code
_entity_poly.pdbx_strand_id
1 'polypeptide(L)'
;MNITLRSTTLAETAALPAIERSAGQRFLLIPELAWIADDQIISVDQHRAFAAAGMSWLAQVDEHPVGFLVAETLGSSLFIAELSLHLEWQGKGIGRRLIGYVAEQAREKGYTSLTLTTFRDVPWNAPLYARLGFEMLADETLPALLRQKREDEAAHGQTYELRCAMRLMLR
;
A
#
# COMPACT_ATOMS: atom_id res chain seq x y z
N MET A 1 23.12 -0.41 -7.79
CA MET A 1 21.92 -0.98 -7.13
C MET A 1 20.98 -1.50 -8.20
N ASN A 2 20.72 -2.80 -8.18
CA ASN A 2 19.92 -3.46 -9.21
C ASN A 2 18.52 -3.75 -8.68
N ILE A 3 17.53 -2.94 -9.10
CA ILE A 3 16.14 -3.04 -8.62
C ILE A 3 15.31 -3.76 -9.68
N THR A 4 14.63 -4.83 -9.27
CA THR A 4 13.71 -5.57 -10.14
C THR A 4 12.31 -5.49 -9.53
N LEU A 5 11.32 -5.19 -10.39
CA LEU A 5 9.91 -5.13 -10.01
C LEU A 5 9.18 -6.25 -10.73
N ARG A 6 8.42 -7.05 -9.99
CA ARG A 6 7.71 -8.19 -10.59
C ARG A 6 6.62 -8.72 -9.67
N SER A 7 5.82 -9.65 -10.19
CA SER A 7 4.81 -10.35 -9.39
C SER A 7 5.48 -11.21 -8.31
N THR A 8 4.85 -11.30 -7.16
CA THR A 8 5.31 -12.11 -6.03
C THR A 8 4.99 -13.58 -6.28
N THR A 9 5.97 -14.46 -6.06
CA THR A 9 5.73 -15.91 -6.10
C THR A 9 5.27 -16.39 -4.72
N LEU A 10 4.61 -17.57 -4.68
CA LEU A 10 4.15 -18.13 -3.40
C LEU A 10 5.31 -18.40 -2.43
N ALA A 11 6.46 -18.80 -2.94
CA ALA A 11 7.63 -19.07 -2.10
C ALA A 11 8.16 -17.81 -1.41
N GLU A 12 7.95 -16.64 -2.00
CA GLU A 12 8.47 -15.38 -1.47
C GLU A 12 7.59 -14.77 -0.39
N THR A 13 6.35 -15.22 -0.26
CA THR A 13 5.38 -14.63 0.68
C THR A 13 5.84 -14.70 2.13
N ALA A 14 6.65 -15.69 2.48
CA ALA A 14 7.18 -15.83 3.84
C ALA A 14 8.09 -14.67 4.26
N ALA A 15 8.68 -13.96 3.29
CA ALA A 15 9.59 -12.83 3.57
C ALA A 15 8.85 -11.50 3.77
N LEU A 16 7.58 -11.41 3.37
CA LEU A 16 6.87 -10.13 3.33
C LEU A 16 6.47 -9.58 4.70
N PRO A 17 6.05 -10.42 5.69
CA PRO A 17 5.71 -9.86 7.01
C PRO A 17 6.84 -9.08 7.67
N ALA A 18 8.08 -9.54 7.54
CA ALA A 18 9.24 -8.84 8.11
C ALA A 18 9.43 -7.46 7.46
N ILE A 19 9.13 -7.34 6.17
CA ILE A 19 9.21 -6.05 5.46
C ILE A 19 8.18 -5.08 6.02
N GLU A 20 6.94 -5.53 6.21
CA GLU A 20 5.89 -4.68 6.77
C GLU A 20 6.23 -4.28 8.20
N ARG A 21 6.72 -5.18 9.02
CA ARG A 21 7.13 -4.88 10.39
C ARG A 21 8.23 -3.83 10.41
N SER A 22 9.23 -3.97 9.53
CA SER A 22 10.31 -3.00 9.39
C SER A 22 9.77 -1.63 8.97
N ALA A 23 8.89 -1.59 7.97
CA ALA A 23 8.30 -0.34 7.49
C ALA A 23 7.53 0.39 8.60
N GLY A 24 6.79 -0.36 9.43
CA GLY A 24 6.01 0.20 10.53
C GLY A 24 6.83 0.88 11.60
N GLN A 25 8.11 0.55 11.72
CA GLN A 25 8.99 1.16 12.73
C GLN A 25 9.13 2.68 12.54
N ARG A 26 8.91 3.17 11.34
CA ARG A 26 8.95 4.62 11.09
C ARG A 26 7.92 5.38 11.91
N PHE A 27 6.80 4.75 12.25
CA PHE A 27 5.75 5.37 13.08
C PHE A 27 6.20 5.64 14.51
N LEU A 28 7.30 5.05 14.96
CA LEU A 28 7.87 5.39 16.28
C LEU A 28 8.28 6.86 16.37
N LEU A 29 8.49 7.52 15.22
CA LEU A 29 8.82 8.94 15.17
C LEU A 29 7.62 9.84 15.50
N ILE A 30 6.40 9.30 15.50
CA ILE A 30 5.16 10.04 15.77
C ILE A 30 4.52 9.42 17.00
N PRO A 31 4.61 10.08 18.18
CA PRO A 31 4.14 9.47 19.44
C PRO A 31 2.69 8.98 19.39
N GLU A 32 1.79 9.74 18.77
CA GLU A 32 0.37 9.39 18.70
C GLU A 32 0.10 8.15 17.82
N LEU A 33 1.06 7.79 16.97
CA LEU A 33 0.94 6.66 16.04
C LEU A 33 1.98 5.58 16.30
N ALA A 34 2.77 5.71 17.36
CA ALA A 34 3.84 4.76 17.66
C ALA A 34 3.33 3.33 17.85
N TRP A 35 2.05 3.17 18.26
CA TRP A 35 1.43 1.87 18.43
C TRP A 35 1.38 1.05 17.13
N ILE A 36 1.41 1.70 15.97
CA ILE A 36 1.38 1.03 14.67
C ILE A 36 2.60 0.13 14.48
N ALA A 37 3.74 0.49 15.07
CA ALA A 37 4.97 -0.30 14.95
C ALA A 37 4.79 -1.73 15.48
N ASP A 38 3.86 -1.93 16.42
CA ASP A 38 3.60 -3.24 17.03
C ASP A 38 2.21 -3.79 16.69
N ASP A 39 1.47 -3.12 15.80
CA ASP A 39 0.13 -3.54 15.42
C ASP A 39 0.18 -4.80 14.54
N GLN A 40 -1.01 -5.35 14.27
CA GLN A 40 -1.12 -6.52 13.39
C GLN A 40 -0.64 -6.18 11.99
N ILE A 41 0.05 -7.14 11.39
CA ILE A 41 0.49 -7.06 10.01
C ILE A 41 -0.19 -8.16 9.19
N ILE A 42 -0.08 -8.05 7.88
CA ILE A 42 -0.62 -9.07 6.97
C ILE A 42 0.12 -10.39 7.22
N SER A 43 -0.63 -11.47 7.44
CA SER A 43 -0.05 -12.79 7.70
C SER A 43 0.52 -13.42 6.43
N VAL A 44 1.36 -14.45 6.59
CA VAL A 44 1.86 -15.23 5.45
C VAL A 44 0.70 -15.81 4.66
N ASP A 45 -0.32 -16.34 5.33
CA ASP A 45 -1.48 -16.92 4.65
C ASP A 45 -2.24 -15.88 3.81
N GLN A 46 -2.39 -14.66 4.34
CA GLN A 46 -3.01 -13.56 3.60
C GLN A 46 -2.15 -13.15 2.40
N HIS A 47 -0.82 -13.09 2.57
CA HIS A 47 0.08 -12.81 1.46
C HIS A 47 0.00 -13.89 0.38
N ARG A 48 -0.13 -15.15 0.77
CA ARG A 48 -0.30 -16.25 -0.18
C ARG A 48 -1.58 -16.09 -0.98
N ALA A 49 -2.65 -15.64 -0.33
CA ALA A 49 -3.93 -15.39 -1.01
C ALA A 49 -3.80 -14.26 -2.03
N PHE A 50 -3.14 -13.15 -1.67
CA PHE A 50 -2.88 -12.06 -2.61
C PHE A 50 -2.05 -12.53 -3.80
N ALA A 51 -0.99 -13.29 -3.55
CA ALA A 51 -0.13 -13.79 -4.62
C ALA A 51 -0.87 -14.76 -5.53
N ALA A 52 -1.68 -15.67 -4.98
CA ALA A 52 -2.46 -16.62 -5.75
C ALA A 52 -3.49 -15.90 -6.64
N ALA A 53 -4.00 -14.77 -6.20
CA ALA A 53 -4.96 -13.97 -6.97
C ALA A 53 -4.28 -13.06 -8.02
N GLY A 54 -2.95 -13.05 -8.09
CA GLY A 54 -2.22 -12.16 -8.99
C GLY A 54 -2.23 -10.72 -8.53
N MET A 55 -2.40 -10.48 -7.22
CA MET A 55 -2.57 -9.17 -6.61
C MET A 55 -1.44 -8.84 -5.63
N SER A 56 -0.26 -9.36 -5.89
CA SER A 56 0.93 -9.08 -5.09
C SER A 56 2.12 -8.84 -6.01
N TRP A 57 2.83 -7.75 -5.78
CA TRP A 57 4.02 -7.38 -6.52
C TRP A 57 5.11 -7.00 -5.54
N LEU A 58 6.36 -7.22 -5.93
CA LEU A 58 7.47 -6.90 -5.06
C LEU A 58 8.57 -6.15 -5.78
N ALA A 59 9.36 -5.47 -4.99
CA ALA A 59 10.62 -4.88 -5.41
C ALA A 59 11.74 -5.68 -4.74
N GLN A 60 12.72 -6.07 -5.54
CA GLN A 60 13.90 -6.76 -5.01
C GLN A 60 15.16 -6.00 -5.39
N VAL A 61 16.15 -6.07 -4.52
CA VAL A 61 17.48 -5.52 -4.77
C VAL A 61 18.45 -6.69 -4.63
N ASP A 62 19.21 -6.93 -5.71
CA ASP A 62 20.20 -8.02 -5.73
C ASP A 62 19.60 -9.35 -5.24
N GLU A 63 18.40 -9.67 -5.79
CA GLU A 63 17.67 -10.91 -5.53
C GLU A 63 17.02 -11.01 -4.13
N HIS A 64 17.04 -9.93 -3.33
CA HIS A 64 16.38 -9.89 -2.02
C HIS A 64 15.14 -9.01 -2.04
N PRO A 65 13.96 -9.51 -1.64
CA PRO A 65 12.78 -8.64 -1.51
C PRO A 65 13.01 -7.53 -0.50
N VAL A 66 12.73 -6.28 -0.89
CA VAL A 66 12.89 -5.12 -0.02
C VAL A 66 11.60 -4.31 0.13
N GLY A 67 10.58 -4.62 -0.66
CA GLY A 67 9.30 -3.95 -0.59
C GLY A 67 8.24 -4.75 -1.34
N PHE A 68 6.98 -4.45 -1.02
CA PHE A 68 5.85 -5.11 -1.70
C PHE A 68 4.65 -4.16 -1.77
N LEU A 69 3.75 -4.51 -2.70
CA LEU A 69 2.44 -3.88 -2.81
C LEU A 69 1.43 -4.99 -3.03
N VAL A 70 0.40 -5.04 -2.19
CA VAL A 70 -0.73 -5.97 -2.36
C VAL A 70 -2.00 -5.17 -2.57
N ALA A 71 -2.90 -5.72 -3.36
CA ALA A 71 -4.09 -5.01 -3.79
C ALA A 71 -5.28 -5.93 -3.89
N GLU A 72 -6.47 -5.32 -4.01
CA GLU A 72 -7.69 -6.05 -4.27
C GLU A 72 -8.58 -5.27 -5.22
N THR A 73 -9.43 -5.95 -5.93
CA THR A 73 -10.39 -5.31 -6.83
C THR A 73 -11.47 -4.61 -6.00
N LEU A 74 -11.74 -3.35 -6.31
CA LEU A 74 -12.76 -2.57 -5.64
C LEU A 74 -13.57 -1.83 -6.71
N GLY A 75 -14.61 -2.49 -7.25
CA GLY A 75 -15.32 -1.96 -8.40
C GLY A 75 -14.41 -1.88 -9.63
N SER A 76 -14.33 -0.72 -10.27
CA SER A 76 -13.44 -0.48 -11.41
C SER A 76 -12.04 -0.05 -10.99
N SER A 77 -11.77 -0.01 -9.68
CA SER A 77 -10.50 0.41 -9.10
C SER A 77 -9.70 -0.76 -8.58
N LEU A 78 -8.39 -0.64 -8.64
CA LEU A 78 -7.48 -1.51 -7.89
C LEU A 78 -7.16 -0.81 -6.58
N PHE A 79 -7.61 -1.39 -5.46
CA PHE A 79 -7.40 -0.82 -4.14
C PHE A 79 -6.07 -1.34 -3.57
N ILE A 80 -5.16 -0.43 -3.28
CA ILE A 80 -3.87 -0.78 -2.66
C ILE A 80 -4.13 -1.05 -1.19
N ALA A 81 -4.06 -2.33 -0.81
CA ALA A 81 -4.30 -2.75 0.57
C ALA A 81 -3.10 -2.45 1.47
N GLU A 82 -1.89 -2.58 0.93
CA GLU A 82 -0.67 -2.27 1.66
C GLU A 82 0.47 -2.01 0.68
N LEU A 83 1.29 -1.01 0.99
CA LEU A 83 2.56 -0.74 0.34
C LEU A 83 3.59 -0.58 1.44
N SER A 84 4.58 -1.45 1.48
CA SER A 84 5.62 -1.43 2.50
C SER A 84 7.00 -1.57 1.88
N LEU A 85 7.95 -0.80 2.40
CA LEU A 85 9.37 -0.91 2.08
C LEU A 85 10.14 -1.10 3.38
N HIS A 86 11.10 -2.01 3.37
CA HIS A 86 12.02 -2.16 4.49
C HIS A 86 12.60 -0.79 4.83
N LEU A 87 12.72 -0.49 6.12
CA LEU A 87 13.12 0.85 6.59
C LEU A 87 14.40 1.36 5.93
N GLU A 88 15.39 0.49 5.74
CA GLU A 88 16.66 0.83 5.09
C GLU A 88 16.51 1.27 3.63
N TRP A 89 15.43 0.87 2.98
CA TRP A 89 15.23 1.12 1.56
C TRP A 89 14.23 2.24 1.28
N GLN A 90 13.73 2.89 2.31
CA GLN A 90 12.84 4.04 2.16
C GLN A 90 13.62 5.28 1.72
N GLY A 91 12.93 6.21 1.06
CA GLY A 91 13.53 7.46 0.60
C GLY A 91 14.43 7.34 -0.63
N LYS A 92 14.40 6.20 -1.33
CA LYS A 92 15.25 5.95 -2.51
C LYS A 92 14.45 5.86 -3.81
N GLY A 93 13.16 6.17 -3.78
CA GLY A 93 12.30 6.14 -4.97
C GLY A 93 11.76 4.76 -5.33
N ILE A 94 12.00 3.74 -4.54
CA ILE A 94 11.55 2.37 -4.85
C ILE A 94 10.03 2.26 -4.77
N GLY A 95 9.41 2.87 -3.75
CA GLY A 95 7.95 2.86 -3.61
C GLY A 95 7.27 3.53 -4.80
N ARG A 96 7.80 4.64 -5.28
CA ARG A 96 7.31 5.32 -6.46
C ARG A 96 7.38 4.42 -7.69
N ARG A 97 8.49 3.72 -7.88
CA ARG A 97 8.67 2.80 -9.00
C ARG A 97 7.70 1.64 -8.93
N LEU A 98 7.48 1.11 -7.72
CA LEU A 98 6.56 -0.01 -7.52
C LEU A 98 5.12 0.42 -7.82
N ILE A 99 4.69 1.60 -7.36
CA ILE A 99 3.38 2.14 -7.69
C ILE A 99 3.22 2.31 -9.21
N GLY A 100 4.24 2.85 -9.88
CA GLY A 100 4.21 3.02 -11.33
C GLY A 100 4.09 1.70 -12.07
N TYR A 101 4.81 0.69 -11.62
CA TYR A 101 4.74 -0.65 -12.19
C TYR A 101 3.34 -1.25 -12.03
N VAL A 102 2.77 -1.15 -10.83
CA VAL A 102 1.43 -1.66 -10.55
C VAL A 102 0.37 -0.88 -11.33
N ALA A 103 0.55 0.43 -11.51
CA ALA A 103 -0.36 1.25 -12.32
C ALA A 103 -0.41 0.73 -13.76
N GLU A 104 0.74 0.35 -14.34
CA GLU A 104 0.77 -0.24 -15.68
C GLU A 104 0.06 -1.60 -15.71
N GLN A 105 0.30 -2.45 -14.71
CA GLN A 105 -0.38 -3.74 -14.61
C GLN A 105 -1.89 -3.55 -14.50
N ALA A 106 -2.33 -2.59 -13.70
CA ALA A 106 -3.75 -2.30 -13.50
C ALA A 106 -4.38 -1.80 -14.82
N ARG A 107 -3.68 -0.91 -15.52
CA ARG A 107 -4.16 -0.39 -16.81
C ARG A 107 -4.35 -1.52 -17.82
N GLU A 108 -3.41 -2.44 -17.92
CA GLU A 108 -3.49 -3.59 -18.82
C GLU A 108 -4.66 -4.51 -18.47
N LYS A 109 -5.03 -4.60 -17.19
CA LYS A 109 -6.14 -5.42 -16.72
C LYS A 109 -7.50 -4.71 -16.82
N GLY A 110 -7.52 -3.46 -17.27
CA GLY A 110 -8.75 -2.71 -17.48
C GLY A 110 -9.26 -1.91 -16.28
N TYR A 111 -8.49 -1.80 -15.22
CA TYR A 111 -8.85 -0.92 -14.10
C TYR A 111 -8.75 0.54 -14.52
N THR A 112 -9.62 1.38 -13.97
CA THR A 112 -9.66 2.81 -14.32
C THR A 112 -8.92 3.70 -13.32
N SER A 113 -8.63 3.19 -12.14
CA SER A 113 -7.93 3.96 -11.12
C SER A 113 -7.23 3.04 -10.11
N LEU A 114 -6.25 3.61 -9.41
CA LEU A 114 -5.73 3.07 -8.17
C LEU A 114 -6.35 3.87 -7.03
N THR A 115 -6.75 3.19 -5.96
CA THR A 115 -7.26 3.84 -4.75
C THR A 115 -6.52 3.33 -3.54
N LEU A 116 -6.52 4.11 -2.47
CA LEU A 116 -5.94 3.71 -1.19
C LEU A 116 -6.55 4.55 -0.07
N THR A 117 -6.33 4.10 1.16
CA THR A 117 -6.58 4.91 2.35
C THR A 117 -5.27 5.03 3.10
N THR A 118 -5.06 6.17 3.76
CA THR A 118 -3.79 6.44 4.41
C THR A 118 -3.94 7.55 5.44
N PHE A 119 -2.88 7.81 6.21
CA PHE A 119 -2.90 8.92 7.16
C PHE A 119 -2.75 10.24 6.42
N ARG A 120 -3.60 11.20 6.80
CA ARG A 120 -3.70 12.50 6.15
C ARG A 120 -2.45 13.35 6.31
N ASP A 121 -1.88 13.37 7.51
CA ASP A 121 -0.81 14.31 7.87
C ASP A 121 0.56 13.68 8.10
N VAL A 122 0.70 12.38 7.91
CA VAL A 122 1.99 11.70 8.03
C VAL A 122 2.80 11.97 6.75
N PRO A 123 4.01 12.55 6.84
CA PRO A 123 4.77 12.97 5.64
C PRO A 123 5.01 11.89 4.59
N TRP A 124 5.15 10.63 4.99
CA TRP A 124 5.37 9.52 4.06
C TRP A 124 4.08 8.79 3.68
N ASN A 125 2.92 9.37 3.97
CA ASN A 125 1.62 8.84 3.57
C ASN A 125 0.93 9.81 2.59
N ALA A 126 -0.21 10.43 2.94
CA ALA A 126 -0.94 11.25 1.98
C ALA A 126 -0.08 12.32 1.28
N PRO A 127 0.81 13.04 1.98
CA PRO A 127 1.66 14.01 1.28
C PRO A 127 2.56 13.38 0.20
N LEU A 128 3.08 12.18 0.46
CA LEU A 128 3.88 11.46 -0.54
C LEU A 128 3.01 11.04 -1.73
N TYR A 129 1.85 10.45 -1.47
CA TYR A 129 0.95 10.03 -2.55
C TYR A 129 0.47 11.21 -3.39
N ALA A 130 0.23 12.36 -2.77
CA ALA A 130 -0.13 13.58 -3.50
C ALA A 130 0.95 13.96 -4.50
N ARG A 131 2.22 13.85 -4.10
CA ARG A 131 3.34 14.12 -5.00
C ARG A 131 3.43 13.13 -6.16
N LEU A 132 2.87 11.94 -6.00
CA LEU A 132 2.84 10.91 -7.05
C LEU A 132 1.62 11.05 -7.96
N GLY A 133 0.77 12.04 -7.73
CA GLY A 133 -0.38 12.32 -8.58
C GLY A 133 -1.72 11.84 -8.02
N PHE A 134 -1.74 11.24 -6.84
CA PHE A 134 -3.00 10.88 -6.19
C PHE A 134 -3.69 12.12 -5.68
N GLU A 135 -5.02 12.17 -5.82
CA GLU A 135 -5.82 13.24 -5.23
C GLU A 135 -6.60 12.73 -4.03
N MET A 136 -6.69 13.57 -3.00
CA MET A 136 -7.48 13.27 -1.82
C MET A 136 -8.96 13.43 -2.17
N LEU A 137 -9.77 12.43 -1.81
CA LEU A 137 -11.20 12.44 -2.08
C LEU A 137 -11.96 13.00 -0.89
N ALA A 138 -12.92 13.91 -1.19
CA ALA A 138 -13.79 14.47 -0.16
C ALA A 138 -14.78 13.41 0.33
N ASP A 139 -15.09 13.41 1.63
CA ASP A 139 -16.00 12.43 2.21
C ASP A 139 -17.38 12.46 1.54
N GLU A 140 -17.84 13.65 1.13
CA GLU A 140 -19.16 13.83 0.53
C GLU A 140 -19.29 13.12 -0.82
N THR A 141 -18.16 12.88 -1.50
CA THR A 141 -18.15 12.29 -2.84
C THR A 141 -17.50 10.92 -2.89
N LEU A 142 -17.23 10.29 -1.74
CA LEU A 142 -16.60 8.98 -1.70
C LEU A 142 -17.48 7.92 -2.38
N PRO A 143 -16.91 7.13 -3.31
CA PRO A 143 -17.61 5.95 -3.80
C PRO A 143 -17.98 5.02 -2.65
N ALA A 144 -19.14 4.34 -2.75
CA ALA A 144 -19.67 3.53 -1.66
C ALA A 144 -18.70 2.47 -1.14
N LEU A 145 -18.00 1.78 -2.04
CA LEU A 145 -17.04 0.73 -1.65
C LEU A 145 -15.84 1.30 -0.87
N LEU A 146 -15.38 2.48 -1.27
CA LEU A 146 -14.25 3.14 -0.59
C LEU A 146 -14.69 3.71 0.76
N ARG A 147 -15.91 4.21 0.85
CA ARG A 147 -16.50 4.65 2.12
C ARG A 147 -16.55 3.49 3.10
N GLN A 148 -16.94 2.30 2.63
CA GLN A 148 -16.99 1.10 3.48
C GLN A 148 -15.61 0.75 4.02
N LYS A 149 -14.57 0.87 3.18
CA LYS A 149 -13.19 0.65 3.64
C LYS A 149 -12.84 1.58 4.79
N ARG A 150 -13.17 2.87 4.67
CA ARG A 150 -12.90 3.84 5.71
C ARG A 150 -13.65 3.54 7.02
N GLU A 151 -14.90 3.12 6.90
CA GLU A 151 -15.72 2.76 8.08
C GLU A 151 -15.16 1.50 8.76
N ASP A 152 -14.74 0.49 7.98
CA ASP A 152 -14.15 -0.73 8.52
C ASP A 152 -12.86 -0.43 9.26
N GLU A 153 -12.00 0.45 8.74
CA GLU A 153 -10.77 0.86 9.39
C GLU A 153 -11.03 1.56 10.72
N ALA A 154 -12.03 2.45 10.75
CA ALA A 154 -12.41 3.16 11.97
C ALA A 154 -12.92 2.18 13.03
N ALA A 155 -13.69 1.17 12.63
CA ALA A 155 -14.19 0.14 13.53
C ALA A 155 -13.06 -0.72 14.12
N HIS A 156 -11.91 -0.79 13.46
CA HIS A 156 -10.75 -1.56 13.91
C HIS A 156 -9.69 -0.68 14.59
N GLY A 157 -10.06 0.52 15.04
CA GLY A 157 -9.17 1.36 15.84
C GLY A 157 -8.42 2.45 15.10
N GLN A 158 -8.61 2.56 13.78
CA GLN A 158 -8.00 3.64 12.99
C GLN A 158 -8.87 4.89 13.12
N THR A 159 -8.36 5.97 13.72
CA THR A 159 -9.13 7.20 13.90
C THR A 159 -9.51 7.80 12.54
N TYR A 160 -10.81 7.90 12.28
CA TYR A 160 -11.35 8.31 10.99
C TYR A 160 -10.77 9.65 10.51
N GLU A 161 -10.73 10.65 11.39
CA GLU A 161 -10.32 12.02 11.05
C GLU A 161 -8.83 12.12 10.71
N LEU A 162 -8.02 11.16 11.17
CA LEU A 162 -6.58 11.15 10.88
C LEU A 162 -6.26 10.52 9.53
N ARG A 163 -7.24 9.91 8.89
CA ARG A 163 -7.05 9.18 7.64
C ARG A 163 -7.84 9.81 6.50
N CYS A 164 -7.50 9.43 5.28
CA CYS A 164 -8.21 9.89 4.09
C CYS A 164 -8.16 8.81 3.02
N ALA A 165 -9.03 8.96 2.01
CA ALA A 165 -8.99 8.13 0.81
C ALA A 165 -8.38 8.95 -0.32
N MET A 166 -7.61 8.30 -1.18
CA MET A 166 -6.94 8.95 -2.32
C MET A 166 -7.11 8.11 -3.58
N ARG A 167 -7.03 8.76 -4.73
CA ARG A 167 -7.23 8.11 -6.02
C ARG A 167 -6.27 8.65 -7.07
N LEU A 168 -5.69 7.73 -7.85
CA LEU A 168 -4.93 8.06 -9.05
C LEU A 168 -5.68 7.51 -10.26
N MET A 169 -6.11 8.41 -11.17
CA MET A 169 -6.79 7.99 -12.39
C MET A 169 -5.77 7.42 -13.37
N LEU A 170 -6.09 6.26 -13.95
CA LEU A 170 -5.27 5.60 -14.97
C LEU A 170 -5.74 6.04 -16.35
N ARG A 171 -4.79 6.40 -17.21
CA ARG A 171 -5.11 6.94 -18.54
C ARG A 171 -4.44 6.13 -19.64
#